data_f46c17cc690c93aecf510c07d5e96817
#
_entry.id   f46c17cc690c93aecf510c07d5e96817
#
_cell.length_a   1.000
_cell.length_b   1.000
_cell.length_c   1.000
_cell.angle_alpha   90.00
_cell.angle_beta   90.00
_cell.angle_gamma   90.00
#
_symmetry.space_group_name_H-M   'P 1'
#
loop_
_entity.id
_entity.type
_entity.pdbx_description
1 polymer ?
#
loop_
_entity_poly.entity_id
_entity_poly.type
_entity_poly.pdbx_seq_one_letter_code
_entity_poly.pdbx_strand_id
1 'polypeptide(L)'
;IVHFALRLAPYAVPAMIYSVIVKIGLDIILALGVFVLGCLFVMALHLFGTMSIWLKLFTKRSPREFFRQIEAVLITAFSTSSSSATMPASIDCARETLKVSPSTTGFVIPLGATMNMSGTALYEGCVVLFIAQVFGVDLSLAQQLTLLFLAVLSAVAVAGIPGGSLPLIAGLLHTFGVPVEGIGIVIGADRILDMARTTVNVGCDLVTTVIVDEKTKATEAAALAN
;
A
#
# COMPACT_ATOMS: atom_id res chain seq x y z
N ILE A 1 -17.47 -11.79 -12.66
CA ILE A 1 -16.32 -12.65 -12.28
C ILE A 1 -15.91 -12.36 -10.84
N VAL A 2 -15.60 -11.09 -10.45
CA VAL A 2 -15.14 -10.73 -9.09
C VAL A 2 -16.14 -11.15 -8.01
N HIS A 3 -17.43 -10.83 -8.17
CA HIS A 3 -18.49 -11.24 -7.23
C HIS A 3 -18.62 -12.75 -7.07
N PHE A 4 -18.38 -13.52 -8.14
CA PHE A 4 -18.39 -14.97 -8.07
C PHE A 4 -17.17 -15.50 -7.29
N ALA A 5 -16.00 -14.97 -7.55
CA ALA A 5 -14.78 -15.33 -6.82
C ALA A 5 -14.90 -15.01 -5.32
N LEU A 6 -15.47 -13.85 -4.95
CA LEU A 6 -15.71 -13.47 -3.56
C LEU A 6 -16.71 -14.41 -2.84
N ARG A 7 -17.65 -15.01 -3.54
CA ARG A 7 -18.57 -16.03 -2.97
C ARG A 7 -17.87 -17.36 -2.67
N LEU A 8 -16.79 -17.68 -3.40
CA LEU A 8 -16.01 -18.90 -3.17
C LEU A 8 -14.95 -18.72 -2.09
N ALA A 9 -14.54 -17.48 -1.80
CA ALA A 9 -13.49 -17.18 -0.82
C ALA A 9 -13.73 -17.81 0.56
N PRO A 10 -14.96 -17.79 1.17
CA PRO A 10 -15.20 -18.40 2.47
C PRO A 10 -14.94 -19.92 2.52
N TYR A 11 -14.95 -20.58 1.39
CA TYR A 11 -14.65 -22.03 1.28
C TYR A 11 -13.20 -22.27 0.85
N ALA A 12 -12.70 -21.49 -0.08
CA ALA A 12 -11.35 -21.63 -0.60
C ALA A 12 -10.29 -21.28 0.45
N VAL A 13 -10.47 -20.17 1.19
CA VAL A 13 -9.51 -19.72 2.20
C VAL A 13 -9.30 -20.74 3.32
N PRO A 14 -10.33 -21.29 3.99
CA PRO A 14 -10.14 -22.33 4.99
C PRO A 14 -9.48 -23.60 4.42
N ALA A 15 -9.83 -24.02 3.20
CA ALA A 15 -9.22 -25.16 2.57
C ALA A 15 -7.73 -24.96 2.29
N MET A 16 -7.33 -23.76 1.84
CA MET A 16 -5.93 -23.40 1.63
C MET A 16 -5.16 -23.35 2.96
N ILE A 17 -5.70 -22.73 4.00
CA ILE A 17 -5.11 -22.68 5.34
C ILE A 17 -4.95 -24.11 5.89
N TYR A 18 -5.97 -24.94 5.78
CA TYR A 18 -5.91 -26.35 6.21
C TYR A 18 -4.80 -27.11 5.49
N SER A 19 -4.71 -26.97 4.16
CA SER A 19 -3.65 -27.62 3.37
C SER A 19 -2.25 -27.21 3.83
N VAL A 20 -2.06 -25.94 4.18
CA VAL A 20 -0.80 -25.39 4.67
C VAL A 20 -0.49 -25.91 6.07
N ILE A 21 -1.46 -25.91 7.00
CA ILE A 21 -1.28 -26.43 8.36
C ILE A 21 -0.89 -27.90 8.33
N VAL A 22 -1.50 -28.70 7.47
CA VAL A 22 -1.17 -30.13 7.32
C VAL A 22 0.25 -30.33 6.81
N LYS A 23 0.76 -29.44 5.96
CA LYS A 23 2.10 -29.54 5.36
C LYS A 23 3.20 -28.97 6.27
N ILE A 24 2.95 -27.88 6.95
CA ILE A 24 3.97 -27.07 7.65
C ILE A 24 3.81 -27.14 9.18
N GLY A 25 2.61 -27.45 9.69
CA GLY A 25 2.31 -27.50 11.12
C GLY A 25 1.61 -26.24 11.64
N LEU A 26 1.27 -26.26 12.93
CA LEU A 26 0.54 -25.15 13.59
C LEU A 26 1.40 -23.91 13.81
N ASP A 27 2.72 -24.02 13.80
CA ASP A 27 3.65 -22.90 14.00
C ASP A 27 3.50 -21.83 12.94
N ILE A 28 2.96 -22.19 11.76
CA ILE A 28 2.67 -21.24 10.69
C ILE A 28 1.65 -20.18 11.11
N ILE A 29 0.72 -20.50 12.02
CA ILE A 29 -0.29 -19.54 12.48
C ILE A 29 0.37 -18.43 13.31
N LEU A 30 1.33 -18.79 14.17
CA LEU A 30 2.09 -17.80 14.93
C LEU A 30 2.96 -16.95 13.99
N ALA A 31 3.66 -17.59 13.05
CA ALA A 31 4.49 -16.90 12.06
C ALA A 31 3.65 -15.93 11.22
N LEU A 32 2.45 -16.33 10.78
CA LEU A 32 1.52 -15.44 10.07
C LEU A 32 1.06 -14.26 10.93
N GLY A 33 0.79 -14.50 12.22
CA GLY A 33 0.45 -13.42 13.15
C GLY A 33 1.57 -12.39 13.29
N VAL A 34 2.80 -12.83 13.46
CA VAL A 34 3.99 -11.96 13.53
C VAL A 34 4.19 -11.22 12.20
N PHE A 35 4.02 -11.89 11.07
CA PHE A 35 4.08 -11.29 9.74
C PHE A 35 3.04 -10.16 9.58
N VAL A 36 1.78 -10.41 9.93
CA VAL A 36 0.69 -9.40 9.84
C VAL A 36 1.01 -8.18 10.70
N LEU A 37 1.41 -8.39 11.95
CA LEU A 37 1.77 -7.29 12.86
C LEU A 37 2.99 -6.51 12.35
N GLY A 38 3.99 -7.22 11.83
CA GLY A 38 5.17 -6.61 11.21
C GLY A 38 4.81 -5.74 9.99
N CYS A 39 3.97 -6.24 9.09
CA CYS A 39 3.48 -5.48 7.95
C CYS A 39 2.71 -4.22 8.38
N LEU A 40 1.77 -4.36 9.31
CA LEU A 40 1.00 -3.22 9.83
C LEU A 40 1.90 -2.18 10.50
N PHE A 41 2.91 -2.63 11.25
CA PHE A 41 3.90 -1.75 11.88
C PHE A 41 4.72 -0.96 10.83
N VAL A 42 5.26 -1.64 9.82
CA VAL A 42 6.04 -1.00 8.75
C VAL A 42 5.18 -0.03 7.94
N MET A 43 3.95 -0.37 7.62
CA MET A 43 3.00 0.51 6.95
C MET A 43 2.67 1.75 7.80
N ALA A 44 2.41 1.57 9.10
CA ALA A 44 2.17 2.69 10.00
C ALA A 44 3.41 3.58 10.15
N LEU A 45 4.61 2.98 10.28
CA LEU A 45 5.87 3.71 10.33
C LEU A 45 6.11 4.52 9.05
N HIS A 46 5.79 3.96 7.88
CA HIS A 46 5.89 4.67 6.61
C HIS A 46 4.91 5.86 6.56
N LEU A 47 3.62 5.63 6.83
CA LEU A 47 2.61 6.67 6.75
C LEU A 47 2.83 7.78 7.79
N PHE A 48 2.99 7.42 9.06
CA PHE A 48 3.07 8.42 10.13
C PHE A 48 4.51 8.88 10.41
N GLY A 49 5.53 8.09 10.10
CA GLY A 49 6.94 8.43 10.25
C GLY A 49 7.50 9.10 9.01
N THR A 50 7.71 8.31 7.95
CA THR A 50 8.37 8.77 6.72
C THR A 50 7.61 9.94 6.09
N MET A 51 6.29 9.84 5.93
CA MET A 51 5.49 10.91 5.34
C MET A 51 5.43 12.17 6.20
N SER A 52 5.52 12.04 7.53
CA SER A 52 5.66 13.21 8.41
C SER A 52 6.99 13.94 8.22
N ILE A 53 8.07 13.20 7.99
CA ILE A 53 9.39 13.78 7.69
C ILE A 53 9.31 14.55 6.35
N TRP A 54 8.77 13.93 5.31
CA TRP A 54 8.62 14.58 4.01
C TRP A 54 7.73 15.83 4.09
N LEU A 55 6.60 15.75 4.80
CA LEU A 55 5.73 16.90 4.99
C LEU A 55 6.45 18.06 5.68
N LYS A 56 7.23 17.79 6.73
CA LYS A 56 8.02 18.83 7.43
C LYS A 56 9.15 19.41 6.58
N LEU A 57 9.82 18.58 5.76
CA LEU A 57 10.94 19.01 4.93
C LEU A 57 10.49 19.90 3.76
N PHE A 58 9.33 19.62 3.18
CA PHE A 58 8.89 20.26 1.95
C PHE A 58 7.73 21.23 2.12
N THR A 59 7.10 21.27 3.30
CA THR A 59 5.99 22.18 3.62
C THR A 59 6.16 22.79 5.00
N LYS A 60 5.36 23.83 5.31
CA LYS A 60 5.31 24.40 6.65
C LYS A 60 4.21 23.80 7.54
N ARG A 61 3.57 22.70 7.10
CA ARG A 61 2.44 22.10 7.79
C ARG A 61 2.87 21.21 8.96
N SER A 62 2.07 21.24 10.03
CA SER A 62 2.23 20.31 11.13
C SER A 62 1.71 18.92 10.75
N PRO A 63 2.51 17.83 10.87
CA PRO A 63 2.03 16.49 10.57
C PRO A 63 0.81 16.09 11.38
N ARG A 64 0.78 16.40 12.68
CA ARG A 64 -0.35 16.08 13.55
C ARG A 64 -1.65 16.73 13.08
N GLU A 65 -1.60 17.99 12.69
CA GLU A 65 -2.75 18.71 12.16
C GLU A 65 -3.17 18.15 10.81
N PHE A 66 -2.21 17.90 9.94
CA PHE A 66 -2.45 17.31 8.62
C PHE A 66 -3.17 15.96 8.70
N PHE A 67 -2.66 15.02 9.50
CA PHE A 67 -3.30 13.71 9.63
C PHE A 67 -4.68 13.78 10.28
N ARG A 68 -4.93 14.74 11.17
CA ARG A 68 -6.27 15.01 11.70
C ARG A 68 -7.23 15.51 10.61
N GLN A 69 -6.75 16.35 9.70
CA GLN A 69 -7.55 16.89 8.60
C GLN A 69 -7.94 15.83 7.58
N ILE A 70 -7.09 14.82 7.35
CA ILE A 70 -7.34 13.76 6.36
C ILE A 70 -7.94 12.48 6.98
N GLU A 71 -8.22 12.45 8.27
CA GLU A 71 -8.67 11.26 9.00
C GLU A 71 -9.88 10.57 8.34
N ALA A 72 -10.89 11.35 7.95
CA ALA A 72 -12.08 10.81 7.29
C ALA A 72 -11.76 10.12 5.96
N VAL A 73 -10.78 10.63 5.21
CA VAL A 73 -10.32 10.02 3.95
C VAL A 73 -9.58 8.72 4.24
N LEU A 74 -8.72 8.69 5.27
CA LEU A 74 -8.01 7.47 5.68
C LEU A 74 -8.98 6.37 6.13
N ILE A 75 -10.04 6.71 6.87
CA ILE A 75 -11.11 5.78 7.27
C ILE A 75 -11.85 5.26 6.04
N THR A 76 -12.14 6.11 5.07
CA THR A 76 -12.78 5.71 3.81
C THR A 76 -11.88 4.76 3.02
N ALA A 77 -10.58 5.06 2.92
CA ALA A 77 -9.61 4.19 2.25
C ALA A 77 -9.51 2.81 2.93
N PHE A 78 -9.44 2.79 4.26
CA PHE A 78 -9.44 1.56 5.05
C PHE A 78 -10.71 0.73 4.81
N SER A 79 -11.87 1.36 4.82
CA SER A 79 -13.16 0.66 4.68
C SER A 79 -13.39 0.11 3.27
N THR A 80 -12.96 0.85 2.24
CA THR A 80 -13.16 0.48 0.83
C THR A 80 -12.11 -0.48 0.29
N SER A 81 -10.89 -0.44 0.83
CA SER A 81 -9.69 -1.10 0.25
C SER A 81 -9.49 -0.74 -1.23
N SER A 82 -9.89 0.47 -1.65
CA SER A 82 -9.81 0.92 -3.03
C SER A 82 -9.42 2.40 -3.12
N SER A 83 -8.24 2.68 -3.63
CA SER A 83 -7.80 4.07 -3.90
C SER A 83 -8.72 4.75 -4.91
N SER A 84 -9.18 4.02 -5.92
CA SER A 84 -10.13 4.53 -6.92
C SER A 84 -11.49 4.90 -6.32
N ALA A 85 -12.02 4.07 -5.41
CA ALA A 85 -13.29 4.36 -4.72
C ALA A 85 -13.14 5.52 -3.71
N THR A 86 -11.95 5.73 -3.16
CA THR A 86 -11.65 6.80 -2.20
C THR A 86 -11.33 8.12 -2.89
N MET A 87 -11.00 8.12 -4.18
CA MET A 87 -10.55 9.29 -4.93
C MET A 87 -11.48 10.51 -4.80
N PRO A 88 -12.81 10.41 -4.91
CA PRO A 88 -13.70 11.57 -4.73
C PRO A 88 -13.52 12.22 -3.34
N ALA A 89 -13.48 11.43 -2.27
CA ALA A 89 -13.26 11.94 -0.92
C ALA A 89 -11.88 12.59 -0.76
N SER A 90 -10.84 12.07 -1.42
CA SER A 90 -9.50 12.65 -1.44
C SER A 90 -9.49 14.01 -2.13
N ILE A 91 -10.19 14.13 -3.27
CA ILE A 91 -10.31 15.38 -4.04
C ILE A 91 -11.03 16.45 -3.21
N ASP A 92 -12.15 16.10 -2.60
CA ASP A 92 -12.93 17.04 -1.78
C ASP A 92 -12.12 17.49 -0.57
N CYS A 93 -11.46 16.57 0.15
CA CYS A 93 -10.59 16.90 1.28
C CYS A 93 -9.43 17.81 0.86
N ALA A 94 -8.77 17.52 -0.25
CA ALA A 94 -7.65 18.32 -0.75
C ALA A 94 -8.08 19.76 -1.06
N ARG A 95 -9.24 19.95 -1.68
CA ARG A 95 -9.77 21.27 -2.04
C ARG A 95 -10.33 22.03 -0.85
N GLU A 96 -11.24 21.38 -0.12
CA GLU A 96 -12.04 22.07 0.91
C GLU A 96 -11.30 22.18 2.24
N THR A 97 -10.55 21.15 2.64
CA THR A 97 -9.87 21.12 3.94
C THR A 97 -8.42 21.56 3.84
N LEU A 98 -7.66 20.98 2.91
CA LEU A 98 -6.24 21.25 2.76
C LEU A 98 -5.95 22.51 1.92
N LYS A 99 -6.97 23.08 1.25
CA LYS A 99 -6.87 24.30 0.42
C LYS A 99 -5.83 24.19 -0.70
N VAL A 100 -5.72 23.01 -1.29
CA VAL A 100 -4.90 22.73 -2.46
C VAL A 100 -5.59 23.30 -3.71
N SER A 101 -4.81 23.80 -4.66
CA SER A 101 -5.33 24.34 -5.92
C SER A 101 -6.09 23.27 -6.72
N PRO A 102 -7.16 23.66 -7.45
CA PRO A 102 -7.92 22.73 -8.29
C PRO A 102 -7.08 22.04 -9.36
N SER A 103 -6.08 22.73 -9.93
CA SER A 103 -5.17 22.19 -10.94
C SER A 103 -4.30 21.07 -10.36
N THR A 104 -3.65 21.31 -9.22
CA THR A 104 -2.82 20.31 -8.53
C THR A 104 -3.67 19.13 -8.08
N THR A 105 -4.83 19.38 -7.47
CA THR A 105 -5.74 18.33 -6.99
C THR A 105 -6.22 17.43 -8.14
N GLY A 106 -6.64 18.05 -9.26
CA GLY A 106 -7.17 17.32 -10.41
C GLY A 106 -6.13 16.51 -11.19
N PHE A 107 -4.85 16.80 -11.01
CA PHE A 107 -3.76 16.07 -11.64
C PHE A 107 -3.11 15.05 -10.70
N VAL A 108 -2.69 15.49 -9.51
CA VAL A 108 -1.85 14.66 -8.62
C VAL A 108 -2.64 13.50 -8.00
N ILE A 109 -3.88 13.71 -7.56
CA ILE A 109 -4.66 12.65 -6.90
C ILE A 109 -5.03 11.52 -7.86
N PRO A 110 -5.56 11.76 -9.08
CA PRO A 110 -5.82 10.69 -10.03
C PRO A 110 -4.54 9.95 -10.46
N LEU A 111 -3.43 10.67 -10.63
CA LEU A 111 -2.14 10.06 -10.95
C LEU A 111 -1.63 9.21 -9.78
N GLY A 112 -1.71 9.72 -8.56
CA GLY A 112 -1.29 9.02 -7.34
C GLY A 112 -2.07 7.74 -7.11
N ALA A 113 -3.39 7.78 -7.28
CA ALA A 113 -4.25 6.61 -7.11
C ALA A 113 -3.89 5.41 -8.02
N THR A 114 -3.06 5.63 -9.04
CA THR A 114 -2.56 4.59 -9.95
C THR A 114 -1.06 4.36 -9.85
N MET A 115 -0.26 5.38 -9.54
CA MET A 115 1.21 5.30 -9.63
C MET A 115 1.93 5.44 -8.28
N ASN A 116 1.29 6.01 -7.26
CA ASN A 116 1.90 6.20 -5.95
C ASN A 116 1.39 5.15 -4.95
N MET A 117 1.74 3.91 -5.19
CA MET A 117 1.30 2.77 -4.36
C MET A 117 2.40 2.28 -3.43
N SER A 118 2.95 3.15 -2.60
CA SER A 118 4.04 2.83 -1.67
C SER A 118 3.66 1.77 -0.62
N GLY A 119 2.43 1.78 -0.12
CA GLY A 119 1.91 0.73 0.76
C GLY A 119 1.86 -0.64 0.07
N THR A 120 1.55 -0.66 -1.22
CA THR A 120 1.55 -1.89 -2.02
C THR A 120 2.97 -2.42 -2.21
N ALA A 121 3.94 -1.57 -2.55
CA ALA A 121 5.34 -1.97 -2.68
C ALA A 121 5.89 -2.57 -1.38
N LEU A 122 5.60 -1.93 -0.23
CA LEU A 122 5.96 -2.45 1.10
C LEU A 122 5.34 -3.84 1.35
N TYR A 123 4.06 -3.98 1.06
CA TYR A 123 3.34 -5.23 1.24
C TYR A 123 3.92 -6.35 0.37
N GLU A 124 4.12 -6.11 -0.93
CA GLU A 124 4.66 -7.10 -1.87
C GLU A 124 6.04 -7.58 -1.43
N GLY A 125 6.93 -6.67 -1.02
CA GLY A 125 8.24 -7.02 -0.51
C GLY A 125 8.16 -7.88 0.75
N CYS A 126 7.33 -7.50 1.72
CA CYS A 126 7.14 -8.26 2.96
C CYS A 126 6.57 -9.66 2.69
N VAL A 127 5.59 -9.79 1.80
CA VAL A 127 4.97 -11.08 1.46
C VAL A 127 5.98 -12.03 0.82
N VAL A 128 6.74 -11.57 -0.16
CA VAL A 128 7.73 -12.43 -0.85
C VAL A 128 8.81 -12.90 0.13
N LEU A 129 9.33 -12.00 0.99
CA LEU A 129 10.30 -12.36 2.01
C LEU A 129 9.73 -13.36 3.02
N PHE A 130 8.50 -13.17 3.47
CA PHE A 130 7.84 -14.07 4.40
C PHE A 130 7.65 -15.46 3.80
N ILE A 131 7.10 -15.53 2.57
CA ILE A 131 6.89 -16.83 1.89
C ILE A 131 8.22 -17.51 1.62
N ALA A 132 9.27 -16.78 1.20
CA ALA A 132 10.60 -17.32 1.01
C ALA A 132 11.12 -17.99 2.29
N GLN A 133 11.01 -17.30 3.44
CA GLN A 133 11.41 -17.85 4.75
C GLN A 133 10.60 -19.09 5.13
N VAL A 134 9.29 -19.10 4.92
CA VAL A 134 8.42 -20.24 5.21
C VAL A 134 8.83 -21.50 4.42
N PHE A 135 9.26 -21.30 3.17
CA PHE A 135 9.69 -22.40 2.30
C PHE A 135 11.19 -22.69 2.34
N GLY A 136 11.94 -22.03 3.24
CA GLY A 136 13.38 -22.22 3.38
C GLY A 136 14.19 -21.73 2.18
N VAL A 137 13.69 -20.76 1.44
CA VAL A 137 14.39 -20.13 0.32
C VAL A 137 15.15 -18.91 0.83
N ASP A 138 16.46 -19.02 0.93
CA ASP A 138 17.33 -17.94 1.38
C ASP A 138 17.60 -16.97 0.23
N LEU A 139 17.11 -15.73 0.35
CA LEU A 139 17.39 -14.66 -0.59
C LEU A 139 18.63 -13.88 -0.14
N SER A 140 19.66 -13.86 -0.99
CA SER A 140 20.84 -13.03 -0.77
C SER A 140 20.49 -11.54 -0.72
N LEU A 141 21.34 -10.71 -0.12
CA LEU A 141 21.14 -9.26 -0.06
C LEU A 141 20.90 -8.64 -1.46
N ALA A 142 21.63 -9.11 -2.47
CA ALA A 142 21.44 -8.65 -3.85
C ALA A 142 20.04 -8.99 -4.38
N GLN A 143 19.53 -10.18 -4.09
CA GLN A 143 18.17 -10.57 -4.46
C GLN A 143 17.11 -9.77 -3.69
N GLN A 144 17.33 -9.48 -2.39
CA GLN A 144 16.43 -8.63 -1.61
C GLN A 144 16.38 -7.20 -2.14
N LEU A 145 17.52 -6.62 -2.55
CA LEU A 145 17.56 -5.30 -3.20
C LEU A 145 16.85 -5.32 -4.57
N THR A 146 17.04 -6.40 -5.33
CA THR A 146 16.32 -6.60 -6.60
C THR A 146 14.81 -6.73 -6.35
N LEU A 147 14.40 -7.48 -5.33
CA LEU A 147 13.00 -7.60 -4.92
C LEU A 147 12.41 -6.23 -4.57
N LEU A 148 13.12 -5.41 -3.78
CA LEU A 148 12.68 -4.07 -3.43
C LEU A 148 12.43 -3.22 -4.69
N PHE A 149 13.36 -3.24 -5.64
CA PHE A 149 13.23 -2.50 -6.90
C PHE A 149 12.03 -3.01 -7.73
N LEU A 150 11.90 -4.33 -7.86
CA LEU A 150 10.79 -4.93 -8.61
C LEU A 150 9.43 -4.70 -7.93
N ALA A 151 9.36 -4.72 -6.59
CA ALA A 151 8.13 -4.42 -5.85
C ALA A 151 7.69 -2.96 -6.07
N VAL A 152 8.64 -2.01 -6.14
CA VAL A 152 8.30 -0.61 -6.48
C VAL A 152 7.77 -0.49 -7.91
N LEU A 153 8.40 -1.16 -8.87
CA LEU A 153 7.93 -1.17 -10.27
C LEU A 153 6.58 -1.88 -10.41
N SER A 154 6.41 -3.01 -9.73
CA SER A 154 5.17 -3.79 -9.69
C SER A 154 4.02 -2.95 -9.14
N ALA A 155 4.25 -2.23 -8.04
CA ALA A 155 3.25 -1.41 -7.40
C ALA A 155 2.65 -0.33 -8.32
N VAL A 156 3.42 0.19 -9.27
CA VAL A 156 2.93 1.15 -10.30
C VAL A 156 1.96 0.48 -11.28
N ALA A 157 2.03 -0.84 -11.45
CA ALA A 157 1.15 -1.59 -12.35
C ALA A 157 -0.13 -2.11 -11.68
N VAL A 158 -0.25 -1.98 -10.35
CA VAL A 158 -1.41 -2.44 -9.59
C VAL A 158 -2.63 -1.57 -9.90
N ALA A 159 -3.77 -2.21 -10.15
CA ALA A 159 -5.05 -1.49 -10.18
C ALA A 159 -5.48 -1.12 -8.75
N GLY A 160 -5.99 0.09 -8.55
CA GLY A 160 -6.48 0.60 -7.25
C GLY A 160 -7.81 -0.03 -6.80
N ILE A 161 -7.91 -1.36 -6.87
CA ILE A 161 -9.06 -2.18 -6.51
C ILE A 161 -8.67 -3.26 -5.49
N PRO A 162 -9.60 -3.76 -4.67
CA PRO A 162 -9.32 -4.80 -3.68
C PRO A 162 -8.67 -6.04 -4.30
N GLY A 163 -7.60 -6.54 -3.67
CA GLY A 163 -6.90 -7.75 -4.09
C GLY A 163 -6.04 -7.61 -5.36
N GLY A 164 -5.85 -6.38 -5.90
CA GLY A 164 -5.16 -6.14 -7.17
C GLY A 164 -3.68 -6.57 -7.20
N SER A 165 -3.01 -6.71 -6.06
CA SER A 165 -1.58 -7.07 -5.99
C SER A 165 -1.31 -8.58 -6.03
N LEU A 166 -2.29 -9.45 -5.74
CA LEU A 166 -2.05 -10.89 -5.66
C LEU A 166 -1.43 -11.52 -6.92
N PRO A 167 -1.87 -11.17 -8.15
CA PRO A 167 -1.23 -11.67 -9.37
C PRO A 167 0.23 -11.22 -9.52
N LEU A 168 0.55 -10.02 -9.07
CA LEU A 168 1.91 -9.46 -9.17
C LEU A 168 2.83 -10.11 -8.13
N ILE A 169 2.34 -10.37 -6.92
CA ILE A 169 3.05 -11.17 -5.92
C ILE A 169 3.39 -12.56 -6.47
N ALA A 170 2.45 -13.21 -7.18
CA ALA A 170 2.73 -14.49 -7.83
C ALA A 170 3.88 -14.40 -8.83
N GLY A 171 3.93 -13.32 -9.62
CA GLY A 171 5.03 -13.05 -10.54
C GLY A 171 6.38 -12.83 -9.83
N LEU A 172 6.37 -12.08 -8.73
CA LEU A 172 7.57 -11.86 -7.92
C LEU A 172 8.07 -13.16 -7.29
N LEU A 173 7.20 -13.97 -6.68
CA LEU A 173 7.56 -15.28 -6.13
C LEU A 173 8.21 -16.18 -7.19
N HIS A 174 7.60 -16.26 -8.36
CA HIS A 174 8.15 -17.03 -9.47
C HIS A 174 9.55 -16.52 -9.89
N THR A 175 9.74 -15.22 -9.95
CA THR A 175 11.03 -14.60 -10.32
C THR A 175 12.17 -14.99 -9.38
N PHE A 176 11.87 -15.17 -8.09
CA PHE A 176 12.86 -15.54 -7.08
C PHE A 176 12.89 -17.05 -6.77
N GLY A 177 12.19 -17.88 -7.54
CA GLY A 177 12.14 -19.32 -7.33
C GLY A 177 11.43 -19.74 -6.05
N VAL A 178 10.57 -18.87 -5.51
CA VAL A 178 9.76 -19.13 -4.31
C VAL A 178 8.45 -19.77 -4.73
N PRO A 179 7.98 -20.84 -4.03
CA PRO A 179 6.74 -21.52 -4.37
C PRO A 179 5.53 -20.60 -4.33
N VAL A 180 4.82 -20.49 -5.46
CA VAL A 180 3.65 -19.59 -5.62
C VAL A 180 2.48 -20.05 -4.73
N GLU A 181 2.42 -21.33 -4.39
CA GLU A 181 1.44 -21.92 -3.47
C GLU A 181 1.46 -21.26 -2.09
N GLY A 182 2.58 -20.64 -1.73
CA GLY A 182 2.74 -19.85 -0.50
C GLY A 182 1.76 -18.67 -0.37
N ILE A 183 1.21 -18.18 -1.47
CA ILE A 183 0.14 -17.16 -1.44
C ILE A 183 -1.06 -17.65 -0.60
N GLY A 184 -1.34 -18.96 -0.63
CA GLY A 184 -2.39 -19.55 0.17
C GLY A 184 -2.27 -19.33 1.66
N ILE A 185 -1.04 -19.14 2.18
CA ILE A 185 -0.79 -18.84 3.59
C ILE A 185 -1.25 -17.41 3.93
N VAL A 186 -0.97 -16.47 3.04
CA VAL A 186 -1.17 -15.03 3.28
C VAL A 186 -2.59 -14.58 2.96
N ILE A 187 -3.27 -15.26 2.04
CA ILE A 187 -4.58 -14.85 1.53
C ILE A 187 -5.65 -14.74 2.64
N GLY A 188 -5.52 -15.54 3.72
CA GLY A 188 -6.42 -15.47 4.88
C GLY A 188 -6.29 -14.15 5.66
N ALA A 189 -5.12 -13.53 5.66
CA ALA A 189 -4.84 -12.26 6.31
C ALA A 189 -4.85 -11.07 5.33
N ASP A 190 -4.91 -11.34 4.01
CA ASP A 190 -4.79 -10.32 2.97
C ASP A 190 -5.81 -9.20 3.12
N ARG A 191 -7.02 -9.49 3.58
CA ARG A 191 -8.06 -8.48 3.72
C ARG A 191 -7.67 -7.32 4.63
N ILE A 192 -7.13 -7.59 5.82
CA ILE A 192 -6.71 -6.54 6.76
C ILE A 192 -5.48 -5.79 6.23
N LEU A 193 -4.58 -6.51 5.58
CA LEU A 193 -3.38 -5.91 4.98
C LEU A 193 -3.73 -5.06 3.76
N ASP A 194 -4.72 -5.45 2.96
CA ASP A 194 -5.25 -4.68 1.84
C ASP A 194 -5.89 -3.37 2.31
N MET A 195 -6.67 -3.40 3.38
CA MET A 195 -7.24 -2.21 4.02
C MET A 195 -6.13 -1.25 4.48
N ALA A 196 -5.12 -1.76 5.17
CA ALA A 196 -4.00 -0.97 5.67
C ALA A 196 -3.15 -0.37 4.55
N ARG A 197 -2.77 -1.17 3.54
CA ARG A 197 -1.95 -0.68 2.40
C ARG A 197 -2.67 0.39 1.58
N THR A 198 -4.00 0.25 1.40
CA THR A 198 -4.80 1.27 0.71
C THR A 198 -4.81 2.58 1.48
N THR A 199 -4.92 2.51 2.81
CA THR A 199 -4.83 3.69 3.68
C THR A 199 -3.48 4.38 3.54
N VAL A 200 -2.39 3.62 3.47
CA VAL A 200 -1.05 4.16 3.23
C VAL A 200 -0.96 4.83 1.86
N ASN A 201 -1.40 4.17 0.80
CA ASN A 201 -1.37 4.71 -0.55
C ASN A 201 -2.09 6.06 -0.63
N VAL A 202 -3.35 6.11 -0.16
CA VAL A 202 -4.17 7.33 -0.18
C VAL A 202 -3.59 8.43 0.71
N GLY A 203 -3.05 8.08 1.88
CA GLY A 203 -2.37 9.04 2.75
C GLY A 203 -1.13 9.65 2.10
N CYS A 204 -0.33 8.83 1.42
CA CYS A 204 0.85 9.28 0.66
C CYS A 204 0.45 10.17 -0.53
N ASP A 205 -0.67 9.87 -1.21
CA ASP A 205 -1.20 10.72 -2.28
C ASP A 205 -1.52 12.13 -1.78
N LEU A 206 -2.18 12.25 -0.64
CA LEU A 206 -2.53 13.54 -0.05
C LEU A 206 -1.29 14.32 0.43
N VAL A 207 -0.29 13.66 1.01
CA VAL A 207 1.00 14.27 1.36
C VAL A 207 1.70 14.79 0.10
N THR A 208 1.80 13.96 -0.93
CA THR A 208 2.42 14.33 -2.21
C THR A 208 1.68 15.51 -2.85
N THR A 209 0.34 15.49 -2.83
CA THR A 209 -0.50 16.55 -3.40
C THR A 209 -0.21 17.90 -2.75
N VAL A 210 -0.10 17.94 -1.42
CA VAL A 210 0.22 19.19 -0.68
C VAL A 210 1.63 19.66 -0.97
N ILE A 211 2.61 18.75 -1.02
CA ILE A 211 4.01 19.09 -1.34
C ILE A 211 4.12 19.70 -2.74
N VAL A 212 3.47 19.10 -3.74
CA VAL A 212 3.47 19.58 -5.12
C VAL A 212 2.82 20.97 -5.19
N ASP A 213 1.66 21.15 -4.55
CA ASP A 213 0.94 22.44 -4.56
C ASP A 213 1.78 23.59 -3.97
N GLU A 214 2.41 23.37 -2.82
CA GLU A 214 3.26 24.38 -2.19
C GLU A 214 4.50 24.70 -3.03
N LYS A 215 5.10 23.71 -3.68
CA LYS A 215 6.24 23.93 -4.59
C LYS A 215 5.82 24.67 -5.85
N THR A 216 4.69 24.34 -6.46
CA THR A 216 4.16 25.03 -7.64
C THR A 216 3.90 26.48 -7.33
N LYS A 217 3.19 26.79 -6.24
CA LYS A 217 2.92 28.18 -5.79
C LYS A 217 4.20 28.99 -5.54
N ALA A 218 5.21 28.35 -4.94
CA ALA A 218 6.50 29.01 -4.70
C ALA A 218 7.24 29.35 -6.02
N THR A 219 7.18 28.45 -7.01
CA THR A 219 7.78 28.65 -8.33
C THR A 219 7.05 29.76 -9.10
N GLU A 220 5.72 29.77 -9.09
CA GLU A 220 4.90 30.83 -9.73
C GLU A 220 5.17 32.20 -9.10
N ALA A 221 5.23 32.29 -7.77
CA ALA A 221 5.55 33.53 -7.07
C ALA A 221 6.95 34.04 -7.41
N ALA A 222 7.94 33.16 -7.54
CA ALA A 222 9.28 33.55 -7.95
C ALA A 222 9.35 34.03 -9.42
N ALA A 223 8.56 33.43 -10.30
CA ALA A 223 8.48 33.82 -11.70
C ALA A 223 7.81 35.20 -11.91
N LEU A 224 6.88 35.58 -11.03
CA LEU A 224 6.22 36.90 -11.07
C LEU A 224 7.06 38.03 -10.44
N ALA A 225 8.10 37.69 -9.67
CA ALA A 225 8.99 38.67 -9.01
C ALA A 225 10.22 39.04 -9.87
N ASN A 226 10.46 38.33 -10.97
CA ASN A 226 11.51 38.59 -11.96
C ASN A 226 10.94 39.27 -13.21
#